data_0ab0018712c5dfbaaa7b3530652cf4a5
#
_entry.id   0ab0018712c5dfbaaa7b3530652cf4a5
#
_cell.length_a   1.000
_cell.length_b   1.000
_cell.length_c   1.000
_cell.angle_alpha   90.00
_cell.angle_beta   90.00
_cell.angle_gamma   90.00
#
_symmetry.space_group_name_H-M   'P 1'
#
loop_
_entity.id
_entity.type
_entity.pdbx_description
1 polymer ?
#
loop_
_entity_poly.entity_id
_entity_poly.type
_entity_poly.pdbx_seq_one_letter_code
_entity_poly.pdbx_strand_id
1 'polypeptide(L)'
;MAKQDAPDHDSKQDQLSAFHRSNDGGGLTTNQGIGIADNQNTLKSGIRGPQLLEDFVLREKITHFDHERIPERVVHARGAAAHGYFQVYEPLGDALSSASFLQDPSKKTPVFVRFSTVAGFRGSADTARDVRGFAVKFYTDDGNWDLVGNNIPVFFIQDAIKFPDLIHSVKPEPHNEIPQAQSAHSTFWDFMSLMPESMHMAMWIMSDRAIPRSYRMMEGFGIHTFRMIDDSGKSRFVKFHWKPKLGTHALVWDEAMKLGGQDPDFHRRDLWEAIDNGDYPEWEFGVQVVEEDQADQFDFDLLDATKIIPEELVPVRKIGKLVLDRNPDNYFSETEQVAFCPANIVPGIDFSEDPLLQGRLFSYLDTQLIRLGGPNFNEIPINRPVCPVHNLQRDGYGRQAIDRGRTAYEPNSLAGNCPVQGGAPRSFQSVATRVDGEKLRARSPSFADLSLIHI
;
A
#
# COMPACT_ATOMS: atom_id res chain seq x y z
N MET A 1 18.84 36.55 6.70
CA MET A 1 17.44 36.11 6.67
C MET A 1 17.25 35.35 5.35
N ALA A 2 17.36 34.01 5.37
CA ALA A 2 17.08 33.19 4.22
C ALA A 2 15.57 33.25 3.98
N LYS A 3 15.16 33.54 2.74
CA LYS A 3 13.77 33.38 2.32
C LYS A 3 13.42 31.91 2.56
N GLN A 4 12.51 31.63 3.49
CA GLN A 4 11.77 30.39 3.48
C GLN A 4 11.01 30.35 2.14
N ASP A 5 11.45 29.46 1.26
CA ASP A 5 10.67 29.14 0.07
C ASP A 5 9.30 28.65 0.54
N ALA A 6 8.25 29.19 -0.06
CA ALA A 6 6.90 28.74 0.20
C ALA A 6 6.84 27.23 -0.05
N PRO A 7 6.15 26.45 0.79
CA PRO A 7 6.08 25.01 0.59
C PRO A 7 5.49 24.74 -0.79
N ASP A 8 6.18 23.88 -1.55
CA ASP A 8 5.65 23.31 -2.79
C ASP A 8 4.25 22.77 -2.51
N HIS A 9 3.26 23.16 -3.28
CA HIS A 9 1.86 22.75 -3.10
C HIS A 9 1.75 21.22 -3.28
N ASP A 10 1.55 20.50 -2.18
CA ASP A 10 1.30 19.06 -2.17
C ASP A 10 -0.19 18.82 -2.42
N SER A 11 -0.55 18.41 -3.63
CA SER A 11 -1.93 18.16 -4.04
C SER A 11 -2.69 17.15 -3.16
N LYS A 12 -1.98 16.20 -2.53
CA LYS A 12 -2.60 15.26 -1.58
C LYS A 12 -2.91 15.93 -0.26
N GLN A 13 -2.01 16.77 0.24
CA GLN A 13 -2.24 17.53 1.46
C GLN A 13 -3.39 18.53 1.29
N ASP A 14 -3.48 19.20 0.13
CA ASP A 14 -4.62 20.06 -0.18
C ASP A 14 -5.94 19.28 -0.16
N GLN A 15 -5.96 18.08 -0.71
CA GLN A 15 -7.14 17.21 -0.68
C GLN A 15 -7.50 16.79 0.76
N LEU A 16 -6.50 16.42 1.58
CA LEU A 16 -6.72 16.01 2.97
C LEU A 16 -7.19 17.16 3.85
N SER A 17 -6.74 18.40 3.58
CA SER A 17 -7.10 19.58 4.38
C SER A 17 -8.61 19.82 4.49
N ALA A 18 -9.38 19.40 3.48
CA ALA A 18 -10.84 19.48 3.50
C ALA A 18 -11.50 18.58 4.56
N PHE A 19 -10.76 17.60 5.08
CA PHE A 19 -11.24 16.65 6.09
C PHE A 19 -10.65 16.91 7.47
N HIS A 20 -9.71 17.84 7.60
CA HIS A 20 -9.11 18.18 8.89
C HIS A 20 -10.13 18.87 9.79
N ARG A 21 -10.11 18.51 11.06
CA ARG A 21 -10.88 19.16 12.12
C ARG A 21 -9.91 19.60 13.22
N SER A 22 -9.98 20.87 13.59
CA SER A 22 -9.27 21.35 14.77
C SER A 22 -10.03 20.89 16.02
N ASN A 23 -9.30 20.33 16.97
CA ASN A 23 -9.81 20.02 18.31
C ASN A 23 -9.43 21.11 19.33
N ASP A 24 -8.83 22.23 18.86
CA ASP A 24 -8.28 23.27 19.70
C ASP A 24 -9.37 24.30 20.09
N GLY A 25 -9.74 24.31 21.37
CA GLY A 25 -10.44 25.43 22.00
C GLY A 25 -11.89 25.66 21.67
N GLY A 26 -12.57 24.76 20.94
CA GLY A 26 -14.01 24.80 20.71
C GLY A 26 -14.81 24.09 21.79
N GLY A 27 -16.03 24.53 22.06
CA GLY A 27 -16.96 23.76 22.86
C GLY A 27 -17.31 22.43 22.21
N LEU A 28 -17.48 21.36 23.00
CA LEU A 28 -17.87 20.06 22.46
C LEU A 28 -19.30 20.11 21.91
N THR A 29 -19.58 19.32 20.91
CA THR A 29 -20.93 19.14 20.35
C THR A 29 -21.27 17.66 20.21
N THR A 30 -22.56 17.39 20.13
CA THR A 30 -23.06 16.08 19.65
C THR A 30 -22.77 15.88 18.17
N ASN A 31 -23.03 14.69 17.65
CA ASN A 31 -22.95 14.40 16.20
C ASN A 31 -23.93 15.25 15.38
N GLN A 32 -24.96 15.82 16.02
CA GLN A 32 -25.96 16.69 15.40
C GLN A 32 -25.58 18.18 15.50
N GLY A 33 -24.43 18.51 16.09
CA GLY A 33 -23.97 19.90 16.25
C GLY A 33 -24.54 20.66 17.46
N ILE A 34 -25.19 19.97 18.39
CA ILE A 34 -25.73 20.62 19.62
C ILE A 34 -24.61 20.77 20.65
N GLY A 35 -24.44 21.97 21.20
CA GLY A 35 -23.42 22.23 22.22
C GLY A 35 -23.63 21.38 23.48
N ILE A 36 -22.53 20.81 23.97
CA ILE A 36 -22.51 19.99 25.21
C ILE A 36 -21.96 20.84 26.35
N ALA A 37 -22.80 21.08 27.35
CA ALA A 37 -22.42 21.86 28.53
C ALA A 37 -21.66 21.03 29.57
N ASP A 38 -21.96 19.75 29.70
CA ASP A 38 -21.32 18.81 30.62
C ASP A 38 -21.06 17.47 29.92
N ASN A 39 -19.79 17.14 29.76
CA ASN A 39 -19.32 15.87 29.15
C ASN A 39 -18.81 14.87 30.21
N GLN A 40 -18.96 15.17 31.50
CA GLN A 40 -18.45 14.36 32.62
C GLN A 40 -19.53 13.72 33.45
N ASN A 41 -20.74 14.25 33.40
CA ASN A 41 -21.87 13.79 34.21
C ASN A 41 -23.05 13.40 33.32
N THR A 42 -23.66 12.26 33.63
CA THR A 42 -24.87 11.78 32.95
C THR A 42 -26.12 12.40 33.53
N LEU A 43 -27.17 12.51 32.72
CA LEU A 43 -28.50 12.86 33.17
C LEU A 43 -29.05 11.79 34.13
N LYS A 44 -29.56 12.19 35.29
CA LYS A 44 -30.08 11.30 36.34
C LYS A 44 -31.44 11.76 36.83
N SER A 45 -32.23 10.80 37.26
CA SER A 45 -33.47 11.08 37.97
C SER A 45 -33.18 11.37 39.47
N GLY A 46 -32.77 12.62 39.77
CA GLY A 46 -32.30 13.04 41.10
C GLY A 46 -30.83 12.69 41.35
N ILE A 47 -30.24 13.27 42.42
CA ILE A 47 -28.79 13.22 42.71
C ILE A 47 -28.24 11.77 42.82
N ARG A 48 -29.05 10.85 43.34
CA ARG A 48 -28.72 9.43 43.52
C ARG A 48 -29.59 8.50 42.67
N GLY A 49 -30.36 9.07 41.76
CA GLY A 49 -31.26 8.31 40.91
C GLY A 49 -30.52 7.57 39.78
N PRO A 50 -31.22 6.68 39.06
CA PRO A 50 -30.67 6.01 37.93
C PRO A 50 -30.34 7.00 36.81
N GLN A 51 -29.37 6.61 35.96
CA GLN A 51 -29.09 7.28 34.71
C GLN A 51 -30.28 7.16 33.76
N LEU A 52 -30.54 8.22 33.02
CA LEU A 52 -31.65 8.25 32.06
C LEU A 52 -31.13 8.03 30.65
N LEU A 53 -31.68 7.05 29.94
CA LEU A 53 -31.25 6.73 28.55
C LEU A 53 -31.75 7.77 27.53
N GLU A 54 -32.53 8.75 27.92
CA GLU A 54 -32.81 9.92 27.10
C GLU A 54 -31.60 10.86 26.97
N ASP A 55 -30.55 10.67 27.79
CA ASP A 55 -29.27 11.35 27.64
C ASP A 55 -28.59 10.95 26.33
N PHE A 56 -28.74 11.78 25.32
CA PHE A 56 -28.15 11.52 24.01
C PHE A 56 -26.62 11.70 23.99
N VAL A 57 -26.06 12.49 24.90
CA VAL A 57 -24.59 12.63 25.01
C VAL A 57 -23.99 11.33 25.51
N LEU A 58 -24.58 10.71 26.53
CA LEU A 58 -24.18 9.39 27.02
C LEU A 58 -24.26 8.34 25.90
N ARG A 59 -25.39 8.27 25.18
CA ARG A 59 -25.58 7.29 24.12
C ARG A 59 -24.59 7.45 22.99
N GLU A 60 -24.41 8.65 22.47
CA GLU A 60 -23.46 8.89 21.37
C GLU A 60 -22.03 8.53 21.78
N LYS A 61 -21.61 8.95 22.98
CA LYS A 61 -20.25 8.71 23.49
C LYS A 61 -19.96 7.22 23.67
N ILE A 62 -20.85 6.47 24.29
CA ILE A 62 -20.68 5.01 24.50
C ILE A 62 -20.78 4.26 23.17
N THR A 63 -21.81 4.56 22.36
CA THR A 63 -21.98 3.88 21.06
C THR A 63 -20.77 4.07 20.15
N HIS A 64 -20.22 5.28 20.09
CA HIS A 64 -19.01 5.51 19.28
C HIS A 64 -17.83 4.73 19.83
N PHE A 65 -17.58 4.80 21.14
CA PHE A 65 -16.48 4.11 21.81
C PHE A 65 -16.52 2.59 21.56
N ASP A 66 -17.68 1.98 21.67
CA ASP A 66 -17.87 0.53 21.46
C ASP A 66 -17.49 0.08 20.02
N HIS A 67 -17.43 1.02 19.05
CA HIS A 67 -17.18 0.75 17.64
C HIS A 67 -15.90 1.44 17.10
N GLU A 68 -14.99 1.86 17.97
CA GLU A 68 -13.73 2.51 17.57
C GLU A 68 -12.67 1.52 17.04
N ARG A 69 -12.97 0.24 16.99
CA ARG A 69 -12.07 -0.79 16.50
C ARG A 69 -12.53 -1.31 15.14
N ILE A 70 -11.56 -1.47 14.24
CA ILE A 70 -11.72 -2.21 13.00
C ILE A 70 -10.83 -3.47 13.06
N PRO A 71 -11.11 -4.51 12.28
CA PRO A 71 -10.20 -5.64 12.17
C PRO A 71 -8.81 -5.17 11.80
N GLU A 72 -7.78 -5.69 12.46
CA GLU A 72 -6.41 -5.44 12.04
C GLU A 72 -6.11 -6.13 10.71
N ARG A 73 -5.05 -5.72 10.02
CA ARG A 73 -4.59 -6.42 8.81
C ARG A 73 -4.21 -7.85 9.15
N VAL A 74 -4.58 -8.81 8.29
CA VAL A 74 -4.27 -10.24 8.48
C VAL A 74 -2.77 -10.48 8.63
N VAL A 75 -1.97 -9.74 7.88
CA VAL A 75 -0.52 -9.58 8.02
C VAL A 75 -0.19 -8.08 7.96
N HIS A 76 0.98 -7.69 8.46
CA HIS A 76 1.38 -6.28 8.54
C HIS A 76 0.52 -5.43 9.49
N ALA A 77 -0.05 -6.03 10.52
CA ALA A 77 -0.93 -5.32 11.46
C ALA A 77 -0.21 -4.19 12.19
N ARG A 78 1.01 -4.44 12.68
CA ARG A 78 1.86 -3.43 13.30
C ARG A 78 2.65 -2.64 12.28
N GLY A 79 2.57 -1.30 12.31
CA GLY A 79 3.33 -0.47 11.41
C GLY A 79 3.29 1.01 11.75
N ALA A 80 4.08 1.79 11.01
CA ALA A 80 4.15 3.24 11.05
C ALA A 80 4.18 3.77 9.62
N ALA A 81 3.74 5.01 9.42
CA ALA A 81 3.67 5.60 8.11
C ALA A 81 4.12 7.07 8.11
N ALA A 82 4.43 7.58 6.94
CA ALA A 82 4.74 8.99 6.71
C ALA A 82 4.32 9.42 5.31
N HIS A 83 4.02 10.70 5.17
CA HIS A 83 3.89 11.38 3.90
C HIS A 83 5.27 11.81 3.37
N GLY A 84 5.31 12.07 2.08
CA GLY A 84 6.48 12.56 1.41
C GLY A 84 6.25 12.73 -0.08
N TYR A 85 7.33 12.74 -0.83
CA TYR A 85 7.27 12.85 -2.27
C TYR A 85 8.26 11.94 -2.97
N PHE A 86 7.90 11.57 -4.18
CA PHE A 86 8.79 10.95 -5.16
C PHE A 86 9.17 11.98 -6.23
N GLN A 87 10.42 11.92 -6.69
CA GLN A 87 10.92 12.76 -7.76
C GLN A 87 11.84 11.95 -8.68
N VAL A 88 11.51 11.91 -9.98
CA VAL A 88 12.34 11.27 -11.00
C VAL A 88 13.57 12.12 -11.29
N TYR A 89 14.70 11.52 -11.70
CA TYR A 89 15.92 12.23 -12.03
C TYR A 89 15.97 12.76 -13.46
N GLU A 90 15.38 12.01 -14.39
CA GLU A 90 15.30 12.32 -15.81
C GLU A 90 14.01 11.77 -16.42
N PRO A 91 13.50 12.31 -17.53
CA PRO A 91 12.35 11.75 -18.21
C PRO A 91 12.65 10.31 -18.69
N LEU A 92 11.67 9.39 -18.53
CA LEU A 92 11.83 7.98 -18.87
C LEU A 92 10.94 7.50 -20.02
N GLY A 93 10.15 8.39 -20.65
CA GLY A 93 9.17 8.04 -21.67
C GLY A 93 9.73 7.26 -22.84
N ASP A 94 10.77 7.76 -23.46
CA ASP A 94 11.42 7.12 -24.61
C ASP A 94 12.26 5.88 -24.23
N ALA A 95 12.71 5.81 -22.99
CA ALA A 95 13.71 4.82 -22.59
C ALA A 95 13.12 3.62 -21.84
N LEU A 96 12.04 3.82 -21.08
CA LEU A 96 11.59 2.79 -20.14
C LEU A 96 10.08 2.78 -19.87
N SER A 97 9.46 3.93 -19.57
CA SER A 97 8.06 3.97 -19.13
C SER A 97 7.38 5.27 -19.52
N SER A 98 6.18 5.17 -20.08
CA SER A 98 5.31 6.30 -20.42
C SER A 98 4.51 6.83 -19.22
N ALA A 99 4.71 6.31 -18.00
CA ALA A 99 3.99 6.76 -16.81
C ALA A 99 4.24 8.25 -16.54
N SER A 100 3.18 9.04 -16.34
CA SER A 100 3.26 10.51 -16.29
C SER A 100 4.17 11.02 -15.17
N PHE A 101 4.15 10.38 -14.01
CA PHE A 101 4.97 10.77 -12.86
C PHE A 101 6.48 10.50 -13.05
N LEU A 102 6.87 9.81 -14.12
CA LEU A 102 8.26 9.52 -14.51
C LEU A 102 8.76 10.41 -15.66
N GLN A 103 8.01 11.47 -16.04
CA GLN A 103 8.35 12.31 -17.19
C GLN A 103 8.92 13.68 -16.81
N ASP A 104 8.60 14.20 -15.63
CA ASP A 104 8.99 15.56 -15.25
C ASP A 104 9.87 15.55 -13.98
N PRO A 105 11.19 15.80 -14.13
CA PRO A 105 12.11 15.89 -12.99
C PRO A 105 11.86 17.06 -12.06
N SER A 106 11.10 18.07 -12.48
CA SER A 106 10.72 19.20 -11.61
C SER A 106 9.55 18.88 -10.69
N LYS A 107 8.78 17.83 -11.03
CA LYS A 107 7.57 17.48 -10.30
C LYS A 107 7.88 16.60 -9.10
N LYS A 108 7.30 16.98 -7.97
CA LYS A 108 7.22 16.14 -6.76
C LYS A 108 5.86 15.45 -6.75
N THR A 109 5.85 14.14 -6.93
CA THR A 109 4.64 13.31 -6.84
C THR A 109 4.40 12.95 -5.38
N PRO A 110 3.27 13.33 -4.77
CA PRO A 110 2.97 13.00 -3.38
C PRO A 110 2.95 11.49 -3.17
N VAL A 111 3.47 11.05 -2.02
CA VAL A 111 3.43 9.64 -1.62
C VAL A 111 2.99 9.49 -0.18
N PHE A 112 2.46 8.31 0.13
CA PHE A 112 2.28 7.84 1.50
C PHE A 112 2.94 6.47 1.65
N VAL A 113 3.86 6.36 2.58
CA VAL A 113 4.65 5.14 2.80
C VAL A 113 4.29 4.54 4.14
N ARG A 114 4.04 3.22 4.16
CA ARG A 114 3.84 2.48 5.39
C ARG A 114 4.86 1.36 5.53
N PHE A 115 5.60 1.41 6.63
CA PHE A 115 6.47 0.33 7.10
C PHE A 115 5.74 -0.53 8.12
N SER A 116 6.06 -1.82 8.20
CA SER A 116 5.40 -2.75 9.12
C SER A 116 6.25 -3.98 9.40
N THR A 117 5.97 -4.68 10.49
CA THR A 117 6.29 -6.11 10.61
C THR A 117 5.29 -6.93 9.78
N VAL A 118 5.41 -8.25 9.74
CA VAL A 118 4.52 -9.12 8.96
C VAL A 118 3.65 -9.99 9.86
N ALA A 119 4.27 -10.80 10.72
CA ALA A 119 3.59 -11.87 11.44
C ALA A 119 2.88 -11.39 12.72
N GLY A 120 3.44 -10.40 13.41
CA GLY A 120 2.96 -9.93 14.71
C GLY A 120 1.64 -9.19 14.67
N PHE A 121 0.87 -9.27 15.74
CA PHE A 121 -0.33 -8.47 15.97
C PHE A 121 0.01 -6.98 16.09
N ARG A 122 -1.00 -6.12 16.01
CA ARG A 122 -0.82 -4.66 16.11
C ARG A 122 -0.08 -4.22 17.37
N GLY A 123 -0.26 -4.92 18.50
CA GLY A 123 0.39 -4.65 19.77
C GLY A 123 1.77 -5.30 19.97
N SER A 124 2.31 -6.00 18.98
CA SER A 124 3.65 -6.62 19.06
C SER A 124 4.78 -5.57 19.01
N ALA A 125 6.02 -5.97 19.33
CA ALA A 125 7.17 -5.07 19.27
C ALA A 125 7.70 -4.86 17.85
N ASP A 126 8.17 -3.64 17.57
CA ASP A 126 8.77 -3.29 16.28
C ASP A 126 10.04 -4.05 15.97
N THR A 127 10.83 -4.41 17.00
CA THR A 127 12.15 -5.02 16.84
C THR A 127 12.14 -6.55 16.77
N ALA A 128 10.94 -7.17 16.71
CA ALA A 128 10.84 -8.61 16.49
C ALA A 128 11.55 -9.02 15.20
N ARG A 129 12.20 -10.21 15.21
CA ARG A 129 12.73 -10.82 13.98
C ARG A 129 11.56 -11.17 13.05
N ASP A 130 11.47 -10.46 11.96
CA ASP A 130 10.40 -10.60 10.99
C ASP A 130 10.78 -9.89 9.68
N VAL A 131 10.10 -10.19 8.59
CA VAL A 131 10.14 -9.38 7.37
C VAL A 131 9.57 -7.99 7.70
N ARG A 132 10.06 -6.96 7.03
CA ARG A 132 9.43 -5.63 7.10
C ARG A 132 8.71 -5.33 5.80
N GLY A 133 7.45 -4.95 5.91
CA GLY A 133 6.72 -4.38 4.81
C GLY A 133 7.25 -2.99 4.46
N PHE A 134 7.27 -2.70 3.17
CA PHE A 134 7.63 -1.41 2.60
C PHE A 134 6.61 -1.10 1.49
N ALA A 135 5.51 -0.46 1.85
CA ALA A 135 4.41 -0.17 0.95
C ALA A 135 4.37 1.32 0.62
N VAL A 136 4.42 1.66 -0.66
CA VAL A 136 4.42 3.03 -1.18
C VAL A 136 3.19 3.25 -2.04
N LYS A 137 2.37 4.22 -1.69
CA LYS A 137 1.26 4.72 -2.50
C LYS A 137 1.69 6.04 -3.15
N PHE A 138 1.68 6.08 -4.48
CA PHE A 138 1.91 7.29 -5.26
C PHE A 138 0.58 7.88 -5.68
N TYR A 139 0.39 9.15 -5.44
CA TYR A 139 -0.79 9.89 -5.88
C TYR A 139 -0.46 10.63 -7.18
N THR A 140 -0.58 9.93 -8.31
CA THR A 140 -0.23 10.48 -9.62
C THR A 140 -1.42 11.15 -10.30
N ASP A 141 -1.17 11.91 -11.38
CA ASP A 141 -2.22 12.54 -12.17
C ASP A 141 -3.08 11.52 -12.95
N ASP A 142 -2.54 10.30 -13.18
CA ASP A 142 -3.23 9.23 -13.89
C ASP A 142 -3.94 8.22 -12.95
N GLY A 143 -3.81 8.40 -11.64
CA GLY A 143 -4.36 7.50 -10.63
C GLY A 143 -3.38 7.17 -9.51
N ASN A 144 -3.78 6.33 -8.57
CA ASN A 144 -2.88 5.80 -7.57
C ASN A 144 -2.07 4.64 -8.14
N TRP A 145 -0.76 4.66 -7.90
CA TRP A 145 0.10 3.49 -8.07
C TRP A 145 0.57 3.01 -6.71
N ASP A 146 0.41 1.72 -6.43
CA ASP A 146 0.85 1.12 -5.16
C ASP A 146 1.99 0.11 -5.41
N LEU A 147 3.19 0.44 -4.96
CA LEU A 147 4.31 -0.49 -4.91
C LEU A 147 4.40 -1.11 -3.52
N VAL A 148 3.90 -2.34 -3.39
CA VAL A 148 3.75 -3.03 -2.11
C VAL A 148 4.83 -4.10 -1.95
N GLY A 149 5.93 -3.70 -1.36
CA GLY A 149 7.14 -4.51 -1.22
C GLY A 149 7.54 -4.84 0.21
N ASN A 150 8.72 -5.41 0.33
CA ASN A 150 9.35 -5.80 1.59
C ASN A 150 10.83 -5.39 1.63
N ASN A 151 11.45 -5.48 2.81
CA ASN A 151 12.89 -5.23 3.01
C ASN A 151 13.79 -6.42 2.67
N ILE A 152 13.23 -7.52 2.20
CA ILE A 152 13.91 -8.73 1.74
C ILE A 152 13.57 -8.94 0.27
N PRO A 153 14.54 -9.28 -0.60
CA PRO A 153 14.34 -9.25 -2.06
C PRO A 153 13.55 -10.43 -2.64
N VAL A 154 13.29 -11.45 -1.84
CA VAL A 154 12.58 -12.68 -2.23
C VAL A 154 11.40 -12.95 -1.31
N PHE A 155 10.54 -13.89 -1.71
CA PHE A 155 9.44 -14.36 -0.90
C PHE A 155 9.55 -15.87 -0.61
N PHE A 156 8.73 -16.38 0.31
CA PHE A 156 8.78 -17.77 0.77
C PHE A 156 8.32 -18.79 -0.28
N ILE A 157 7.37 -18.39 -1.11
CA ILE A 157 6.61 -19.25 -2.01
C ILE A 157 6.45 -18.60 -3.38
N GLN A 158 6.28 -19.42 -4.41
CA GLN A 158 5.98 -18.97 -5.76
C GLN A 158 4.46 -18.92 -6.03
N ASP A 159 3.70 -19.94 -5.60
CA ASP A 159 2.28 -20.03 -5.87
C ASP A 159 1.47 -19.41 -4.71
N ALA A 160 0.58 -18.47 -5.05
CA ALA A 160 -0.25 -17.74 -4.08
C ALA A 160 -1.19 -18.63 -3.26
N ILE A 161 -1.57 -19.83 -3.75
CA ILE A 161 -2.42 -20.74 -2.99
C ILE A 161 -1.77 -21.22 -1.68
N LYS A 162 -0.46 -21.20 -1.62
CA LYS A 162 0.32 -21.58 -0.41
C LYS A 162 0.39 -20.48 0.65
N PHE A 163 -0.09 -19.27 0.33
CA PHE A 163 0.03 -18.13 1.24
C PHE A 163 -0.72 -18.31 2.56
N PRO A 164 -1.97 -18.80 2.58
CA PRO A 164 -2.67 -19.04 3.85
C PRO A 164 -1.94 -20.03 4.76
N ASP A 165 -1.40 -21.11 4.21
CA ASP A 165 -0.66 -22.12 5.00
C ASP A 165 0.66 -21.56 5.54
N LEU A 166 1.40 -20.81 4.73
CA LEU A 166 2.58 -20.08 5.19
C LEU A 166 2.21 -19.17 6.38
N ILE A 167 1.15 -18.39 6.27
CA ILE A 167 0.75 -17.47 7.32
C ILE A 167 0.26 -18.20 8.56
N HIS A 168 -0.49 -19.27 8.43
CA HIS A 168 -0.90 -20.11 9.56
C HIS A 168 0.35 -20.68 10.30
N SER A 169 1.41 -21.03 9.58
CA SER A 169 2.64 -21.55 10.18
C SER A 169 3.40 -20.52 11.04
N VAL A 170 3.24 -19.21 10.76
CA VAL A 170 3.90 -18.14 11.51
C VAL A 170 2.99 -17.46 12.53
N LYS A 171 1.70 -17.77 12.53
CA LYS A 171 0.72 -17.28 13.52
C LYS A 171 0.70 -18.18 14.77
N PRO A 172 0.09 -17.71 15.87
CA PRO A 172 -0.13 -18.55 17.06
C PRO A 172 -0.86 -19.84 16.76
N GLU A 173 -0.59 -20.87 17.53
CA GLU A 173 -1.29 -22.15 17.45
C GLU A 173 -2.79 -21.95 17.77
N PRO A 174 -3.72 -22.54 17.00
CA PRO A 174 -5.14 -22.18 17.08
C PRO A 174 -5.82 -22.65 18.38
N HIS A 175 -5.25 -23.63 19.10
CA HIS A 175 -5.86 -24.16 20.32
C HIS A 175 -5.54 -23.39 21.59
N ASN A 176 -4.48 -22.53 21.59
CA ASN A 176 -4.02 -21.81 22.78
C ASN A 176 -3.58 -20.36 22.50
N GLU A 177 -3.49 -19.96 21.23
CA GLU A 177 -3.01 -18.65 20.77
C GLU A 177 -1.55 -18.35 21.19
N ILE A 178 -0.73 -19.39 21.35
CA ILE A 178 0.71 -19.32 21.67
C ILE A 178 1.51 -19.89 20.49
N PRO A 179 2.68 -19.34 20.18
CA PRO A 179 3.33 -18.13 20.71
C PRO A 179 2.79 -16.85 20.05
N GLN A 180 3.14 -15.69 20.60
CA GLN A 180 3.01 -14.43 19.86
C GLN A 180 3.70 -14.59 18.50
N ALA A 181 3.00 -14.24 17.39
CA ALA A 181 3.46 -14.50 16.04
C ALA A 181 4.86 -13.95 15.79
N GLN A 182 5.78 -14.84 15.44
CA GLN A 182 7.18 -14.59 15.10
C GLN A 182 7.64 -15.69 14.14
N SER A 183 8.63 -15.39 13.31
CA SER A 183 9.14 -16.35 12.31
C SER A 183 9.97 -17.52 12.88
N ALA A 184 10.31 -17.53 14.14
CA ALA A 184 11.21 -18.52 14.75
C ALA A 184 10.53 -19.38 15.82
N HIS A 185 9.56 -20.18 15.44
CA HIS A 185 8.93 -21.19 16.32
C HIS A 185 8.65 -22.50 15.57
N SER A 186 8.19 -23.54 16.26
CA SER A 186 8.16 -24.91 15.74
C SER A 186 7.29 -25.08 14.49
N THR A 187 6.12 -24.47 14.43
CA THR A 187 5.21 -24.56 13.27
C THR A 187 5.79 -23.89 12.03
N PHE A 188 6.50 -22.78 12.19
CA PHE A 188 7.23 -22.16 11.10
C PHE A 188 8.32 -23.10 10.53
N TRP A 189 9.12 -23.69 11.40
CA TRP A 189 10.19 -24.58 10.96
C TRP A 189 9.67 -25.90 10.39
N ASP A 190 8.54 -26.39 10.89
CA ASP A 190 7.86 -27.54 10.30
C ASP A 190 7.46 -27.25 8.86
N PHE A 191 6.78 -26.12 8.62
CA PHE A 191 6.42 -25.68 7.27
C PHE A 191 7.66 -25.53 6.36
N MET A 192 8.70 -24.82 6.83
CA MET A 192 9.92 -24.59 6.05
C MET A 192 10.61 -25.91 5.67
N SER A 193 10.62 -26.91 6.56
CA SER A 193 11.24 -28.21 6.32
C SER A 193 10.54 -29.03 5.23
N LEU A 194 9.23 -28.82 5.06
CA LEU A 194 8.38 -29.51 4.10
C LEU A 194 8.16 -28.71 2.80
N MET A 195 8.63 -27.45 2.77
CA MET A 195 8.47 -26.54 1.63
C MET A 195 9.85 -26.04 1.12
N PRO A 196 10.58 -26.85 0.33
CA PRO A 196 11.97 -26.56 -0.05
C PRO A 196 12.16 -25.23 -0.80
N GLU A 197 11.16 -24.77 -1.53
CA GLU A 197 11.23 -23.48 -2.24
C GLU A 197 11.39 -22.27 -1.30
N SER A 198 11.01 -22.44 -0.04
CA SER A 198 11.13 -21.40 1.00
C SER A 198 12.54 -21.26 1.58
N MET A 199 13.49 -22.15 1.24
CA MET A 199 14.83 -22.16 1.84
C MET A 199 15.60 -20.86 1.63
N HIS A 200 15.51 -20.27 0.43
CA HIS A 200 16.16 -18.99 0.14
C HIS A 200 15.66 -17.90 1.11
N MET A 201 14.34 -17.80 1.27
CA MET A 201 13.75 -16.85 2.21
C MET A 201 14.05 -17.17 3.67
N ALA A 202 14.13 -18.46 4.05
CA ALA A 202 14.51 -18.88 5.39
C ALA A 202 15.92 -18.37 5.76
N MET A 203 16.86 -18.40 4.83
CA MET A 203 18.20 -17.85 5.05
C MET A 203 18.16 -16.32 5.23
N TRP A 204 17.36 -15.62 4.43
CA TRP A 204 17.18 -14.17 4.56
C TRP A 204 16.52 -13.77 5.88
N ILE A 205 15.46 -14.45 6.31
CA ILE A 205 14.74 -14.11 7.55
C ILE A 205 15.61 -14.38 8.79
N MET A 206 16.58 -15.29 8.70
CA MET A 206 17.56 -15.56 9.78
C MET A 206 18.77 -14.61 9.72
N SER A 207 18.92 -13.85 8.66
CA SER A 207 19.96 -12.82 8.53
C SER A 207 19.62 -11.54 9.31
N ASP A 208 20.56 -10.62 9.30
CA ASP A 208 20.42 -9.29 9.91
C ASP A 208 19.32 -8.44 9.25
N ARG A 209 18.94 -8.75 8.00
CA ARG A 209 17.86 -8.06 7.28
C ARG A 209 16.53 -8.10 8.04
N ALA A 210 16.28 -9.13 8.83
CA ALA A 210 15.04 -9.30 9.57
C ALA A 210 15.00 -8.57 10.93
N ILE A 211 16.09 -7.90 11.32
CA ILE A 211 16.19 -7.05 12.52
C ILE A 211 16.82 -5.69 12.18
N PRO A 212 16.19 -4.90 11.32
CA PRO A 212 16.74 -3.61 10.92
C PRO A 212 16.89 -2.68 12.12
N ARG A 213 17.93 -1.84 12.09
CA ARG A 213 18.17 -0.83 13.13
C ARG A 213 17.08 0.26 13.14
N SER A 214 16.56 0.60 11.98
CA SER A 214 15.53 1.61 11.78
C SER A 214 14.77 1.33 10.48
N TYR A 215 13.52 1.78 10.38
CA TYR A 215 12.81 1.83 9.09
C TYR A 215 13.55 2.69 8.05
N ARG A 216 14.30 3.70 8.51
CA ARG A 216 15.10 4.60 7.65
C ARG A 216 16.38 3.95 7.08
N MET A 217 16.78 2.81 7.63
CA MET A 217 18.04 2.11 7.34
C MET A 217 17.80 0.71 6.76
N MET A 218 16.72 0.52 6.05
CA MET A 218 16.43 -0.74 5.36
C MET A 218 16.16 -0.50 3.89
N GLU A 219 16.59 -1.43 3.06
CA GLU A 219 16.21 -1.49 1.66
C GLU A 219 14.74 -1.88 1.51
N GLY A 220 14.18 -1.59 0.34
CA GLY A 220 12.87 -2.06 -0.06
C GLY A 220 12.92 -2.69 -1.45
N PHE A 221 12.10 -3.72 -1.67
CA PHE A 221 12.05 -4.47 -2.92
C PHE A 221 10.59 -4.65 -3.35
N GLY A 222 10.33 -4.46 -4.65
CA GLY A 222 9.01 -4.74 -5.22
C GLY A 222 8.68 -6.23 -5.25
N ILE A 223 9.65 -7.11 -5.01
CA ILE A 223 9.62 -8.58 -5.00
C ILE A 223 9.38 -9.17 -6.39
N HIS A 224 8.24 -8.84 -7.00
CA HIS A 224 7.80 -9.37 -8.28
C HIS A 224 8.57 -8.77 -9.46
N THR A 225 8.52 -9.47 -10.56
CA THR A 225 8.80 -8.90 -11.86
C THR A 225 7.53 -8.22 -12.37
N PHE A 226 7.64 -6.94 -12.69
CA PHE A 226 6.62 -6.13 -13.35
C PHE A 226 7.04 -5.84 -14.79
N ARG A 227 6.21 -5.09 -15.51
CA ARG A 227 6.56 -4.53 -16.80
C ARG A 227 6.53 -3.01 -16.75
N MET A 228 7.46 -2.39 -17.46
CA MET A 228 7.41 -1.00 -17.85
C MET A 228 7.25 -0.89 -19.36
N ILE A 229 6.42 0.06 -19.79
CA ILE A 229 6.03 0.25 -21.17
C ILE A 229 6.40 1.66 -21.58
N ASP A 230 7.27 1.79 -22.59
CA ASP A 230 7.71 3.09 -23.09
C ASP A 230 6.67 3.77 -24.02
N ASP A 231 6.96 4.97 -24.48
CA ASP A 231 6.07 5.76 -25.35
C ASP A 231 5.83 5.10 -26.72
N SER A 232 6.72 4.21 -27.15
CA SER A 232 6.54 3.41 -28.37
C SER A 232 5.65 2.18 -28.17
N GLY A 233 5.31 1.86 -26.93
CA GLY A 233 4.57 0.66 -26.54
C GLY A 233 5.44 -0.57 -26.35
N LYS A 234 6.76 -0.42 -26.34
CA LYS A 234 7.70 -1.52 -26.04
C LYS A 234 7.70 -1.84 -24.56
N SER A 235 7.51 -3.11 -24.23
CA SER A 235 7.49 -3.63 -22.87
C SER A 235 8.84 -4.23 -22.48
N ARG A 236 9.21 -4.05 -21.20
CA ARG A 236 10.40 -4.66 -20.57
C ARG A 236 10.06 -5.17 -19.19
N PHE A 237 10.65 -6.28 -18.80
CA PHE A 237 10.58 -6.75 -17.43
C PHE A 237 11.41 -5.86 -16.51
N VAL A 238 10.85 -5.55 -15.32
CA VAL A 238 11.52 -4.73 -14.32
C VAL A 238 11.35 -5.29 -12.92
N LYS A 239 12.38 -5.14 -12.08
CA LYS A 239 12.31 -5.29 -10.63
C LYS A 239 12.64 -3.97 -9.95
N PHE A 240 11.84 -3.59 -8.96
CA PHE A 240 11.96 -2.30 -8.26
C PHE A 240 12.76 -2.43 -6.97
N HIS A 241 13.60 -1.43 -6.71
CA HIS A 241 14.51 -1.36 -5.56
C HIS A 241 14.42 0.00 -4.88
N TRP A 242 14.42 0.00 -3.55
CA TRP A 242 14.62 1.17 -2.71
C TRP A 242 15.94 1.03 -1.95
N LYS A 243 16.92 1.89 -2.19
CA LYS A 243 18.23 1.88 -1.52
C LYS A 243 18.32 3.08 -0.56
N PRO A 244 18.37 2.86 0.78
CA PRO A 244 18.37 3.97 1.74
C PRO A 244 19.67 4.75 1.67
N LYS A 245 19.58 6.08 1.69
CA LYS A 245 20.78 6.94 1.72
C LYS A 245 21.59 6.83 2.99
N LEU A 246 20.95 6.48 4.10
CA LEU A 246 21.62 6.20 5.37
C LEU A 246 22.38 4.87 5.38
N GLY A 247 22.26 4.06 4.32
CA GLY A 247 22.78 2.70 4.26
C GLY A 247 21.90 1.70 5.00
N THR A 248 22.21 0.42 4.82
CA THR A 248 21.47 -0.68 5.43
C THR A 248 22.17 -1.12 6.70
N HIS A 249 21.49 -1.00 7.84
CA HIS A 249 22.03 -1.32 9.16
C HIS A 249 21.04 -2.18 9.94
N ALA A 250 21.57 -3.08 10.76
CA ALA A 250 20.80 -3.98 11.60
C ALA A 250 21.11 -3.81 13.09
N LEU A 251 20.20 -4.28 13.92
CA LEU A 251 20.45 -4.55 15.32
C LEU A 251 21.17 -5.91 15.45
N VAL A 252 21.78 -6.16 16.62
CA VAL A 252 22.15 -7.52 17.01
C VAL A 252 21.00 -8.15 17.79
N TRP A 253 20.96 -9.49 17.86
CA TRP A 253 19.81 -10.21 18.41
C TRP A 253 19.46 -9.84 19.85
N ASP A 254 20.45 -9.76 20.74
CA ASP A 254 20.22 -9.42 22.14
C ASP A 254 19.80 -7.95 22.33
N GLU A 255 20.28 -7.05 21.48
CA GLU A 255 19.84 -5.66 21.42
C GLU A 255 18.37 -5.58 20.99
N ALA A 256 17.99 -6.28 19.93
CA ALA A 256 16.60 -6.32 19.43
C ALA A 256 15.63 -6.84 20.49
N MET A 257 15.99 -7.88 21.24
CA MET A 257 15.16 -8.41 22.32
C MET A 257 15.02 -7.43 23.47
N LYS A 258 16.12 -6.79 23.89
CA LYS A 258 16.08 -5.78 24.98
C LYS A 258 15.24 -4.56 24.60
N LEU A 259 15.45 -4.04 23.40
CA LEU A 259 14.67 -2.91 22.90
C LEU A 259 13.19 -3.26 22.77
N GLY A 260 12.86 -4.45 22.27
CA GLY A 260 11.47 -4.90 22.19
C GLY A 260 10.75 -4.96 23.53
N GLY A 261 11.48 -5.20 24.62
CA GLY A 261 10.94 -5.16 25.99
C GLY A 261 10.92 -3.78 26.62
N GLN A 262 11.90 -2.94 26.33
CA GLN A 262 12.05 -1.61 26.92
C GLN A 262 11.24 -0.54 26.17
N ASP A 263 11.23 -0.59 24.85
CA ASP A 263 10.51 0.31 23.96
C ASP A 263 9.97 -0.47 22.75
N PRO A 264 8.79 -1.09 22.87
CA PRO A 264 8.21 -1.83 21.76
C PRO A 264 7.90 -0.95 20.54
N ASP A 265 7.87 0.37 20.70
CA ASP A 265 7.64 1.36 19.64
C ASP A 265 8.93 1.93 19.02
N PHE A 266 10.06 1.28 19.23
CA PHE A 266 11.40 1.81 18.90
C PHE A 266 11.52 2.31 17.45
N HIS A 267 11.14 1.53 16.45
CA HIS A 267 11.21 1.94 15.04
C HIS A 267 10.16 2.99 14.69
N ARG A 268 8.97 2.90 15.27
CA ARG A 268 7.91 3.88 15.07
C ARG A 268 8.33 5.23 15.62
N ARG A 269 8.93 5.27 16.80
CA ARG A 269 9.44 6.48 17.44
C ARG A 269 10.58 7.09 16.63
N ASP A 270 11.56 6.29 16.22
CA ASP A 270 12.70 6.74 15.42
C ASP A 270 12.26 7.43 14.12
N LEU A 271 11.30 6.83 13.39
CA LEU A 271 10.76 7.44 12.17
C LEU A 271 10.06 8.77 12.45
N TRP A 272 9.21 8.79 13.47
CA TRP A 272 8.43 9.98 13.84
C TRP A 272 9.35 11.15 14.23
N GLU A 273 10.26 10.90 15.19
CA GLU A 273 11.16 11.91 15.71
C GLU A 273 12.14 12.42 14.65
N ALA A 274 12.62 11.57 13.76
CA ALA A 274 13.48 11.98 12.66
C ALA A 274 12.76 12.98 11.74
N ILE A 275 11.53 12.69 11.34
CA ILE A 275 10.75 13.60 10.49
C ILE A 275 10.43 14.90 11.23
N ASP A 276 10.05 14.83 12.50
CA ASP A 276 9.70 15.98 13.33
C ASP A 276 10.91 16.93 13.53
N ASN A 277 12.11 16.35 13.60
CA ASN A 277 13.37 17.10 13.70
C ASN A 277 13.90 17.61 12.35
N GLY A 278 13.27 17.27 11.22
CA GLY A 278 13.73 17.64 9.88
C GLY A 278 14.80 16.71 9.29
N ASP A 279 15.12 15.60 9.95
CA ASP A 279 16.04 14.56 9.47
C ASP A 279 15.32 13.62 8.51
N TYR A 280 14.89 14.13 7.37
CA TYR A 280 14.03 13.45 6.41
C TYR A 280 14.70 12.20 5.81
N PRO A 281 14.14 11.00 6.02
CA PRO A 281 14.68 9.79 5.42
C PRO A 281 14.49 9.80 3.90
N GLU A 282 15.53 9.32 3.19
CA GLU A 282 15.58 9.33 1.73
C GLU A 282 16.06 7.98 1.19
N TRP A 283 15.44 7.54 0.09
CA TRP A 283 15.81 6.35 -0.68
C TRP A 283 16.03 6.69 -2.14
N GLU A 284 17.07 6.08 -2.73
CA GLU A 284 17.21 5.99 -4.17
C GLU A 284 16.20 4.97 -4.72
N PHE A 285 15.42 5.34 -5.70
CA PHE A 285 14.56 4.43 -6.44
C PHE A 285 15.30 3.89 -7.64
N GLY A 286 15.41 2.59 -7.73
CA GLY A 286 16.14 1.92 -8.78
C GLY A 286 15.33 0.81 -9.44
N VAL A 287 15.73 0.46 -10.65
CA VAL A 287 15.16 -0.64 -11.44
C VAL A 287 16.26 -1.52 -12.02
N GLN A 288 16.06 -2.84 -11.97
CA GLN A 288 16.71 -3.80 -12.84
C GLN A 288 15.82 -3.97 -14.07
N VAL A 289 16.38 -3.88 -15.25
CA VAL A 289 15.62 -3.94 -16.52
C VAL A 289 16.12 -5.11 -17.34
N VAL A 290 15.20 -5.95 -17.79
CA VAL A 290 15.47 -7.09 -18.67
C VAL A 290 14.56 -6.99 -19.90
N GLU A 291 15.12 -7.08 -21.09
CA GLU A 291 14.32 -7.19 -22.31
C GLU A 291 13.54 -8.51 -22.29
N GLU A 292 12.28 -8.53 -22.75
CA GLU A 292 11.45 -9.73 -22.65
C GLU A 292 12.01 -10.94 -23.41
N ASP A 293 12.70 -10.69 -24.53
CA ASP A 293 13.37 -11.73 -25.32
C ASP A 293 14.67 -12.26 -24.68
N GLN A 294 15.14 -11.63 -23.61
CA GLN A 294 16.30 -12.06 -22.82
C GLN A 294 15.93 -12.82 -21.55
N ALA A 295 14.65 -12.98 -21.27
CA ALA A 295 14.17 -13.63 -20.04
C ALA A 295 14.68 -15.07 -19.88
N ASP A 296 14.84 -15.80 -21.00
CA ASP A 296 15.28 -17.18 -21.01
C ASP A 296 16.81 -17.36 -20.89
N GLN A 297 17.57 -16.26 -20.75
CA GLN A 297 19.04 -16.31 -20.61
C GLN A 297 19.51 -16.61 -19.17
N PHE A 298 18.59 -16.66 -18.21
CA PHE A 298 18.90 -16.92 -16.81
C PHE A 298 18.69 -18.40 -16.47
N ASP A 299 19.49 -18.93 -15.54
CA ASP A 299 19.35 -20.30 -15.04
C ASP A 299 18.12 -20.48 -14.12
N PHE A 300 17.29 -19.46 -14.00
CA PHE A 300 16.09 -19.44 -13.17
C PHE A 300 14.98 -18.61 -13.86
N ASP A 301 13.73 -18.88 -13.46
CA ASP A 301 12.59 -18.12 -13.94
C ASP A 301 12.54 -16.71 -13.30
N LEU A 302 12.55 -15.67 -14.12
CA LEU A 302 12.44 -14.27 -13.68
C LEU A 302 11.09 -13.97 -12.98
N LEU A 303 10.07 -14.78 -13.24
CA LEU A 303 8.74 -14.66 -12.66
C LEU A 303 8.61 -15.43 -11.34
N ASP A 304 9.67 -16.07 -10.88
CA ASP A 304 9.71 -16.76 -9.60
C ASP A 304 10.08 -15.79 -8.47
N ALA A 305 9.13 -15.46 -7.61
CA ALA A 305 9.32 -14.57 -6.48
C ALA A 305 10.29 -15.10 -5.41
N THR A 306 10.70 -16.38 -5.47
CA THR A 306 11.73 -16.96 -4.58
C THR A 306 13.16 -16.72 -5.08
N LYS A 307 13.31 -16.10 -6.24
CA LYS A 307 14.60 -15.86 -6.92
C LYS A 307 14.96 -14.38 -6.93
N ILE A 308 16.26 -14.12 -6.98
CA ILE A 308 16.83 -12.78 -7.09
C ILE A 308 17.61 -12.69 -8.41
N ILE A 309 17.59 -11.54 -9.05
CA ILE A 309 18.50 -11.23 -10.15
C ILE A 309 19.75 -10.59 -9.54
N PRO A 310 20.93 -11.24 -9.63
CA PRO A 310 22.18 -10.65 -9.14
C PRO A 310 22.47 -9.32 -9.83
N GLU A 311 22.91 -8.30 -9.07
CA GLU A 311 23.24 -6.97 -9.61
C GLU A 311 24.45 -7.03 -10.57
N GLU A 312 25.29 -8.05 -10.46
CA GLU A 312 26.41 -8.33 -11.38
C GLU A 312 25.93 -8.72 -12.77
N LEU A 313 24.75 -9.36 -12.88
CA LEU A 313 24.16 -9.74 -14.16
C LEU A 313 23.29 -8.61 -14.73
N VAL A 314 22.49 -7.97 -13.88
CA VAL A 314 21.62 -6.85 -14.25
C VAL A 314 21.75 -5.75 -13.19
N PRO A 315 22.57 -4.73 -13.45
CA PRO A 315 22.75 -3.63 -12.50
C PRO A 315 21.47 -2.85 -12.20
N VAL A 316 21.33 -2.40 -10.96
CA VAL A 316 20.23 -1.51 -10.58
C VAL A 316 20.49 -0.09 -11.11
N ARG A 317 19.69 0.35 -12.06
CA ARG A 317 19.70 1.73 -12.58
C ARG A 317 18.87 2.62 -11.64
N LYS A 318 19.47 3.64 -11.08
CA LYS A 318 18.77 4.66 -10.27
C LYS A 318 17.98 5.57 -11.19
N ILE A 319 16.69 5.75 -10.90
CA ILE A 319 15.77 6.53 -11.72
C ILE A 319 15.08 7.67 -10.98
N GLY A 320 15.14 7.70 -9.66
CA GLY A 320 14.52 8.76 -8.87
C GLY A 320 14.82 8.61 -7.38
N LYS A 321 14.19 9.46 -6.58
CA LYS A 321 14.31 9.45 -5.13
C LYS A 321 12.95 9.54 -4.44
N LEU A 322 12.88 8.95 -3.26
CA LEU A 322 11.78 9.05 -2.31
C LEU A 322 12.27 9.81 -1.08
N VAL A 323 11.54 10.80 -0.64
CA VAL A 323 11.79 11.55 0.59
C VAL A 323 10.53 11.54 1.45
N LEU A 324 10.65 11.26 2.74
CA LEU A 324 9.55 11.36 3.70
C LEU A 324 9.77 12.60 4.58
N ASP A 325 8.86 13.57 4.50
CA ASP A 325 9.05 14.90 5.07
C ASP A 325 7.92 15.36 6.00
N ARG A 326 6.91 14.51 6.21
CA ARG A 326 5.79 14.85 7.09
C ARG A 326 5.19 13.62 7.79
N ASN A 327 4.97 13.76 9.11
CA ASN A 327 4.24 12.78 9.89
C ASN A 327 2.72 12.83 9.58
N PRO A 328 1.97 11.71 9.76
CA PRO A 328 0.52 11.73 9.70
C PRO A 328 -0.07 12.62 10.82
N ASP A 329 -1.15 13.31 10.53
CA ASP A 329 -1.89 14.08 11.54
C ASP A 329 -2.68 13.16 12.49
N ASN A 330 -3.15 12.02 11.98
CA ASN A 330 -3.90 11.05 12.76
C ASN A 330 -3.58 9.61 12.34
N TYR A 331 -3.13 8.82 13.30
CA TYR A 331 -2.73 7.43 13.04
C TYR A 331 -3.87 6.58 12.48
N PHE A 332 -5.08 6.67 13.06
CA PHE A 332 -6.20 5.86 12.61
C PHE A 332 -6.68 6.28 11.22
N SER A 333 -6.92 7.57 11.04
CA SER A 333 -7.49 8.09 9.79
C SER A 333 -6.57 7.88 8.58
N GLU A 334 -5.25 7.89 8.79
CA GLU A 334 -4.26 7.81 7.73
C GLU A 334 -3.54 6.45 7.74
N THR A 335 -2.80 6.12 8.80
CA THR A 335 -1.95 4.91 8.85
C THR A 335 -2.77 3.62 8.97
N GLU A 336 -3.83 3.62 9.79
CA GLU A 336 -4.67 2.43 9.97
C GLU A 336 -5.60 2.22 8.77
N GLN A 337 -6.21 3.27 8.25
CA GLN A 337 -7.20 3.16 7.17
C GLN A 337 -6.59 3.14 5.76
N VAL A 338 -5.29 3.39 5.58
CA VAL A 338 -4.69 3.28 4.25
C VAL A 338 -4.83 1.87 3.70
N ALA A 339 -5.27 1.78 2.45
CA ALA A 339 -5.45 0.55 1.68
C ALA A 339 -4.44 0.51 0.55
N PHE A 340 -3.48 -0.41 0.63
CA PHE A 340 -2.55 -0.69 -0.47
C PHE A 340 -3.06 -1.86 -1.30
N CYS A 341 -2.88 -1.82 -2.61
CA CYS A 341 -3.20 -2.93 -3.50
C CYS A 341 -2.21 -2.96 -4.67
N PRO A 342 -1.45 -4.05 -4.87
CA PRO A 342 -0.58 -4.19 -6.04
C PRO A 342 -1.30 -4.06 -7.38
N ALA A 343 -2.63 -4.24 -7.40
CA ALA A 343 -3.45 -4.05 -8.60
C ALA A 343 -3.64 -2.57 -8.99
N ASN A 344 -3.30 -1.62 -8.11
CA ASN A 344 -3.33 -0.21 -8.43
C ASN A 344 -2.07 0.13 -9.23
N ILE A 345 -2.21 0.21 -10.55
CA ILE A 345 -1.16 0.61 -11.50
C ILE A 345 -1.66 1.74 -12.38
N VAL A 346 -0.72 2.42 -13.02
CA VAL A 346 -0.99 3.54 -13.94
C VAL A 346 -0.48 3.21 -15.34
N PRO A 347 -0.96 3.90 -16.39
CA PRO A 347 -0.42 3.72 -17.76
C PRO A 347 1.10 3.82 -17.78
N GLY A 348 1.75 2.91 -18.50
CA GLY A 348 3.22 2.79 -18.55
C GLY A 348 3.81 1.77 -17.57
N ILE A 349 2.99 1.17 -16.72
CA ILE A 349 3.34 0.04 -15.83
C ILE A 349 2.33 -1.09 -16.03
N ASP A 350 2.79 -2.34 -16.10
CA ASP A 350 1.92 -3.51 -16.27
C ASP A 350 2.38 -4.67 -15.37
N PHE A 351 1.51 -5.65 -15.23
CA PHE A 351 1.75 -6.89 -14.51
C PHE A 351 2.55 -7.88 -15.37
N SER A 352 3.21 -8.80 -14.70
CA SER A 352 3.72 -10.04 -15.30
C SER A 352 2.85 -11.24 -14.94
N GLU A 353 3.21 -12.39 -15.45
CA GLU A 353 2.61 -13.69 -15.14
C GLU A 353 3.16 -14.32 -13.87
N ASP A 354 3.89 -13.60 -13.05
CA ASP A 354 4.31 -14.04 -11.70
C ASP A 354 3.07 -14.54 -10.93
N PRO A 355 3.00 -15.84 -10.59
CA PRO A 355 1.78 -16.42 -10.01
C PRO A 355 1.48 -15.88 -8.61
N LEU A 356 2.50 -15.47 -7.86
CA LEU A 356 2.30 -14.84 -6.55
C LEU A 356 1.74 -13.42 -6.73
N LEU A 357 2.24 -12.66 -7.70
CA LEU A 357 1.69 -11.33 -8.04
C LEU A 357 0.22 -11.44 -8.42
N GLN A 358 -0.12 -12.38 -9.31
CA GLN A 358 -1.50 -12.58 -9.77
C GLN A 358 -2.47 -12.86 -8.60
N GLY A 359 -2.09 -13.68 -7.64
CA GLY A 359 -2.89 -13.92 -6.43
C GLY A 359 -3.03 -12.67 -5.55
N ARG A 360 -2.02 -11.83 -5.47
CA ARG A 360 -2.05 -10.58 -4.71
C ARG A 360 -3.02 -9.55 -5.31
N LEU A 361 -3.23 -9.55 -6.63
CA LEU A 361 -4.13 -8.60 -7.28
C LEU A 361 -5.58 -8.73 -6.80
N PHE A 362 -6.00 -9.94 -6.42
CA PHE A 362 -7.31 -10.20 -5.83
C PHE A 362 -7.32 -10.04 -4.31
N SER A 363 -6.37 -10.66 -3.60
CA SER A 363 -6.35 -10.76 -2.14
C SER A 363 -6.41 -9.39 -1.44
N TYR A 364 -5.71 -8.39 -1.98
CA TYR A 364 -5.67 -7.05 -1.37
C TYR A 364 -6.99 -6.30 -1.52
N LEU A 365 -7.76 -6.54 -2.58
CA LEU A 365 -9.11 -5.99 -2.72
C LEU A 365 -10.08 -6.66 -1.75
N ASP A 366 -10.04 -8.00 -1.68
CA ASP A 366 -10.92 -8.80 -0.84
C ASP A 366 -10.79 -8.43 0.64
N THR A 367 -9.56 -8.38 1.15
CA THR A 367 -9.31 -8.08 2.57
C THR A 367 -9.78 -6.69 2.99
N GLN A 368 -9.81 -5.69 2.09
CA GLN A 368 -10.25 -4.33 2.42
C GLN A 368 -11.76 -4.24 2.66
N LEU A 369 -12.57 -5.10 2.05
CA LEU A 369 -14.03 -5.04 2.15
C LEU A 369 -14.53 -5.09 3.60
N ILE A 370 -14.03 -6.05 4.38
CA ILE A 370 -14.39 -6.17 5.80
C ILE A 370 -13.61 -5.18 6.66
N ARG A 371 -12.30 -5.08 6.43
CA ARG A 371 -11.44 -4.23 7.27
C ARG A 371 -11.85 -2.77 7.25
N LEU A 372 -12.25 -2.24 6.10
CA LEU A 372 -12.58 -0.83 5.90
C LEU A 372 -14.07 -0.54 5.70
N GLY A 373 -14.93 -1.56 5.90
CA GLY A 373 -16.37 -1.36 6.01
C GLY A 373 -17.09 -1.22 4.68
N GLY A 374 -16.67 -1.93 3.62
CA GLY A 374 -17.44 -2.04 2.39
C GLY A 374 -16.69 -1.62 1.11
N PRO A 375 -17.36 -1.64 -0.05
CA PRO A 375 -16.72 -1.47 -1.36
C PRO A 375 -16.20 -0.05 -1.63
N ASN A 376 -16.66 0.94 -0.88
CA ASN A 376 -16.29 2.33 -1.08
C ASN A 376 -15.06 2.77 -0.24
N PHE A 377 -14.22 1.84 0.20
CA PHE A 377 -13.01 2.15 0.97
C PHE A 377 -12.03 3.09 0.24
N ASN A 378 -12.11 3.15 -1.10
CA ASN A 378 -11.33 4.11 -1.89
C ASN A 378 -11.80 5.57 -1.71
N GLU A 379 -12.97 5.80 -1.10
CA GLU A 379 -13.46 7.14 -0.77
C GLU A 379 -12.94 7.66 0.58
N ILE A 380 -12.32 6.81 1.40
CA ILE A 380 -11.61 7.26 2.61
C ILE A 380 -10.48 8.22 2.17
N PRO A 381 -10.34 9.40 2.78
CA PRO A 381 -9.47 10.47 2.29
C PRO A 381 -8.05 10.04 1.94
N ILE A 382 -7.41 9.22 2.78
CA ILE A 382 -6.05 8.74 2.52
C ILE A 382 -5.96 7.81 1.29
N ASN A 383 -7.06 7.16 0.90
CA ASN A 383 -7.10 6.22 -0.24
C ASN A 383 -7.50 6.88 -1.56
N ARG A 384 -8.09 8.07 -1.51
CA ARG A 384 -8.55 8.78 -2.71
C ARG A 384 -7.39 9.14 -3.62
N PRO A 385 -7.51 8.93 -4.96
CA PRO A 385 -6.57 9.54 -5.89
C PRO A 385 -6.74 11.07 -5.91
N VAL A 386 -5.70 11.78 -6.32
CA VAL A 386 -5.76 13.24 -6.52
C VAL A 386 -6.40 13.61 -7.86
N CYS A 387 -6.35 12.70 -8.83
CA CYS A 387 -7.05 12.85 -10.09
C CYS A 387 -8.55 12.58 -9.93
N PRO A 388 -9.40 13.12 -10.84
CA PRO A 388 -10.82 12.87 -10.82
C PRO A 388 -11.18 11.39 -11.00
N VAL A 389 -12.09 10.89 -10.18
CA VAL A 389 -12.68 9.55 -10.36
C VAL A 389 -14.06 9.70 -11.01
N HIS A 390 -14.24 9.07 -12.16
CA HIS A 390 -15.51 9.00 -12.86
C HIS A 390 -15.77 7.55 -13.29
N ASN A 391 -16.73 6.90 -12.62
CA ASN A 391 -17.20 5.57 -12.97
C ASN A 391 -18.71 5.45 -12.71
N LEU A 392 -19.28 4.31 -13.06
CA LEU A 392 -20.70 4.04 -12.90
C LEU A 392 -21.01 3.18 -11.67
N GLN A 393 -20.04 3.01 -10.78
CA GLN A 393 -20.24 2.33 -9.50
C GLN A 393 -21.13 3.18 -8.60
N ARG A 394 -22.09 2.54 -7.95
CA ARG A 394 -23.12 3.23 -7.16
C ARG A 394 -23.35 2.55 -5.82
N ASP A 395 -23.77 3.37 -4.87
CA ASP A 395 -24.31 2.94 -3.58
C ASP A 395 -23.32 2.09 -2.75
N GLY A 396 -23.78 1.34 -1.80
CA GLY A 396 -22.97 0.50 -0.91
C GLY A 396 -22.41 1.24 0.32
N TYR A 397 -21.94 0.47 1.29
CA TYR A 397 -21.41 1.01 2.54
C TYR A 397 -20.25 1.98 2.30
N GLY A 398 -20.22 3.06 3.08
CA GLY A 398 -19.15 4.06 3.05
C GLY A 398 -19.19 5.01 1.85
N ARG A 399 -20.25 4.99 1.01
CA ARG A 399 -20.42 5.94 -0.08
C ARG A 399 -20.48 7.37 0.44
N GLN A 400 -19.60 8.24 -0.04
CA GLN A 400 -19.53 9.66 0.32
C GLN A 400 -19.78 10.57 -0.89
N ALA A 401 -19.48 10.08 -2.10
CA ALA A 401 -19.72 10.85 -3.33
C ALA A 401 -21.22 11.04 -3.58
N ILE A 402 -21.60 12.22 -4.04
CA ILE A 402 -22.98 12.57 -4.44
C ILE A 402 -23.00 12.63 -5.96
N ASP A 403 -23.31 11.51 -6.60
CA ASP A 403 -23.37 11.42 -8.06
C ASP A 403 -24.61 12.13 -8.60
N ARG A 404 -24.42 12.95 -9.62
CA ARG A 404 -25.51 13.65 -10.31
C ARG A 404 -25.76 13.00 -11.66
N GLY A 405 -27.02 12.87 -12.05
CA GLY A 405 -27.41 12.39 -13.38
C GLY A 405 -28.48 11.31 -13.34
N ARG A 406 -28.95 10.96 -14.53
CA ARG A 406 -30.07 10.03 -14.73
C ARG A 406 -29.63 8.60 -14.94
N THR A 407 -28.36 8.39 -15.29
CA THR A 407 -27.84 7.09 -15.75
C THR A 407 -26.70 6.62 -14.88
N ALA A 408 -26.63 5.31 -14.66
CA ALA A 408 -25.51 4.62 -14.02
C ALA A 408 -25.15 3.35 -14.81
N TYR A 409 -25.25 3.43 -16.12
CA TYR A 409 -24.97 2.33 -17.03
C TYR A 409 -24.37 2.86 -18.34
N GLU A 410 -23.61 2.03 -19.00
CA GLU A 410 -23.03 2.27 -20.33
C GLU A 410 -23.27 1.04 -21.21
N PRO A 411 -23.59 1.19 -22.50
CA PRO A 411 -23.76 2.46 -23.21
C PRO A 411 -25.09 3.16 -22.88
N ASN A 412 -25.14 4.49 -23.00
CA ASN A 412 -26.39 5.24 -22.91
C ASN A 412 -26.37 6.47 -23.82
N SER A 413 -27.56 6.97 -24.23
CA SER A 413 -27.71 8.20 -24.97
C SER A 413 -28.28 9.36 -24.15
N LEU A 414 -28.55 9.14 -22.86
CA LEU A 414 -29.25 10.10 -21.99
C LEU A 414 -28.31 11.06 -21.26
N ALA A 415 -27.04 10.69 -21.10
CA ALA A 415 -26.06 11.43 -20.32
C ALA A 415 -24.67 11.54 -21.01
N GLY A 416 -24.62 11.42 -22.32
CA GLY A 416 -23.40 11.64 -23.11
C GLY A 416 -22.45 10.44 -23.21
N ASN A 417 -22.77 9.29 -22.62
CA ASN A 417 -21.97 8.07 -22.72
C ASN A 417 -22.34 7.25 -23.97
N CYS A 418 -22.55 7.93 -25.09
CA CYS A 418 -22.78 7.28 -26.37
C CYS A 418 -21.44 6.82 -26.97
N PRO A 419 -21.27 5.54 -27.32
CA PRO A 419 -19.99 5.03 -27.82
C PRO A 419 -19.52 5.67 -29.13
N VAL A 420 -20.45 6.31 -29.88
CA VAL A 420 -20.15 7.02 -31.14
C VAL A 420 -19.50 8.39 -30.90
N GLN A 421 -19.68 9.00 -29.73
CA GLN A 421 -19.26 10.38 -29.44
C GLN A 421 -18.09 10.50 -28.46
N GLY A 422 -17.68 9.42 -27.83
CA GLY A 422 -16.63 9.42 -26.83
C GLY A 422 -15.23 9.30 -27.45
N GLY A 423 -14.37 10.29 -27.23
CA GLY A 423 -12.92 10.11 -27.41
C GLY A 423 -12.37 9.21 -26.28
N ALA A 424 -11.51 8.25 -26.61
CA ALA A 424 -10.87 7.44 -25.59
C ALA A 424 -9.87 8.27 -24.77
N PRO A 425 -10.01 8.37 -23.43
CA PRO A 425 -8.99 8.95 -22.60
C PRO A 425 -7.72 8.09 -22.63
N ARG A 426 -6.58 8.64 -22.18
CA ARG A 426 -5.39 7.84 -21.89
C ARG A 426 -5.77 6.72 -20.92
N SER A 427 -5.59 5.48 -21.32
CA SER A 427 -6.06 4.34 -20.57
C SER A 427 -4.97 3.29 -20.43
N PHE A 428 -5.09 2.48 -19.39
CA PHE A 428 -4.28 1.29 -19.24
C PHE A 428 -4.56 0.32 -20.39
N GLN A 429 -3.47 -0.13 -21.04
CA GLN A 429 -3.51 -1.19 -22.03
C GLN A 429 -2.41 -2.21 -21.69
N SER A 430 -2.80 -3.46 -21.48
CA SER A 430 -1.82 -4.53 -21.36
C SER A 430 -1.14 -4.75 -22.71
N VAL A 431 0.19 -4.83 -22.69
CA VAL A 431 1.02 -5.00 -23.88
C VAL A 431 1.71 -6.36 -23.95
N ALA A 432 1.44 -7.26 -23.00
CA ALA A 432 2.00 -8.60 -23.02
C ALA A 432 1.68 -9.29 -24.34
N THR A 433 2.73 -9.64 -25.09
CA THR A 433 2.65 -10.34 -26.39
C THR A 433 3.26 -11.72 -26.26
N ARG A 434 2.82 -12.66 -27.11
CA ARG A 434 3.53 -13.92 -27.31
C ARG A 434 4.77 -13.69 -28.17
N VAL A 435 5.67 -14.67 -28.16
CA VAL A 435 6.86 -14.68 -28.99
C VAL A 435 6.52 -14.58 -30.49
N ASP A 436 5.33 -15.01 -30.91
CA ASP A 436 4.78 -14.89 -32.25
C ASP A 436 4.14 -13.52 -32.57
N GLY A 437 4.22 -12.56 -31.64
CA GLY A 437 3.67 -11.21 -31.79
C GLY A 437 2.17 -11.07 -31.51
N GLU A 438 1.48 -12.15 -31.14
CA GLU A 438 0.07 -12.06 -30.73
C GLU A 438 -0.07 -11.50 -29.32
N LYS A 439 -1.07 -10.63 -29.09
CA LYS A 439 -1.39 -10.14 -27.76
C LYS A 439 -1.93 -11.28 -26.90
N LEU A 440 -1.25 -11.58 -25.79
CA LEU A 440 -1.69 -12.55 -24.81
C LEU A 440 -2.95 -12.09 -24.06
N ARG A 441 -3.13 -10.79 -23.91
CA ARG A 441 -4.20 -10.17 -23.15
C ARG A 441 -4.82 -9.05 -23.97
N ALA A 442 -6.10 -9.15 -24.22
CA ALA A 442 -6.87 -8.11 -24.89
C ALA A 442 -8.32 -8.13 -24.41
N ARG A 443 -8.98 -6.98 -24.38
CA ARG A 443 -10.42 -6.92 -24.29
C ARG A 443 -10.97 -7.26 -25.65
N SER A 444 -11.76 -8.31 -25.74
CA SER A 444 -12.35 -8.79 -26.98
C SER A 444 -13.88 -8.74 -26.90
N PRO A 445 -14.58 -8.46 -28.04
CA PRO A 445 -16.02 -8.57 -28.10
C PRO A 445 -16.50 -9.97 -27.67
N SER A 446 -17.68 -10.04 -27.08
CA SER A 446 -18.32 -11.32 -26.80
C SER A 446 -18.77 -12.01 -28.09
N PHE A 447 -19.04 -13.31 -28.02
CA PHE A 447 -19.61 -14.04 -29.17
C PHE A 447 -20.97 -13.46 -29.62
N ALA A 448 -21.76 -12.91 -28.67
CA ALA A 448 -23.02 -12.26 -28.99
C ALA A 448 -22.82 -11.01 -29.82
N ASP A 449 -21.80 -10.18 -29.48
CA ASP A 449 -21.47 -8.98 -30.24
C ASP A 449 -20.98 -9.32 -31.66
N LEU A 450 -20.21 -10.39 -31.80
CA LEU A 450 -19.75 -10.89 -33.09
C LEU A 450 -20.88 -11.47 -33.95
N SER A 451 -21.90 -12.08 -33.33
CA SER A 451 -23.03 -12.68 -34.04
C SER A 451 -23.97 -11.63 -34.63
N LEU A 452 -24.02 -10.40 -34.11
CA LEU A 452 -24.84 -9.32 -34.64
C LEU A 452 -24.32 -8.80 -36.00
N ILE A 453 -23.10 -9.12 -36.37
CA ILE A 453 -22.57 -8.77 -37.70
C ILE A 453 -23.25 -9.57 -38.83
N HIS A 454 -23.94 -10.64 -38.48
CA HIS A 454 -24.65 -11.49 -39.43
C HIS A 454 -26.18 -11.28 -39.48
N ILE A 455 -26.70 -10.33 -38.72
CA ILE A 455 -28.10 -9.90 -38.75
C ILE A 455 -28.22 -8.65 -39.61
#